data_a9fdb5cb92822bf0ee6b237aff21e348
#
_entry.id   a9fdb5cb92822bf0ee6b237aff21e348
#
_cell.length_a   1.000
_cell.length_b   1.000
_cell.length_c   1.000
_cell.angle_alpha   90.00
_cell.angle_beta   90.00
_cell.angle_gamma   90.00
#
_symmetry.space_group_name_H-M   'P 1'
#
loop_
_entity.id
_entity.type
_entity.pdbx_description
1 polymer ?
#
loop_
_entity_poly.entity_id
_entity_poly.type
_entity_poly.pdbx_seq_one_letter_code
_entity_poly.pdbx_strand_id
1 'polypeptide(L)'
;SYELVKSGDNTYDNYLALARFGRFARTDATFVAMLEILDGHEALGNLYRKAGDELGELARDRVFAGIEVPPLGASNLERARRMKRVVERLEAAVGHERCARLLGQGLRDLPDEGYVEERRRFEEAGGIDEYLRRKGDRFVDELKGIRDQSALYFSQPITDEVIAYVEAHPEIRQGVRIGNVLYEAKIPYMAREYLEETDVQLRATYYCHCPWARESLRQDEAKVSATFCNCSAAFHRKPYEVIFGRKLGAEVLEAVLAGDPWCRFAIHLPEGAD
;
A
#
# COMPACT_ATOMS: atom_id res chain seq x y z
N SER A 1 9.17 -15.24 -14.05
CA SER A 1 8.87 -15.85 -12.72
C SER A 1 8.64 -17.36 -12.80
N TYR A 2 7.91 -17.86 -13.81
CA TYR A 2 7.60 -19.30 -13.94
C TYR A 2 8.84 -20.20 -13.86
N GLU A 3 9.90 -19.89 -14.60
CA GLU A 3 11.13 -20.68 -14.59
C GLU A 3 11.83 -20.65 -13.22
N LEU A 4 11.83 -19.52 -12.52
CA LEU A 4 12.39 -19.43 -11.16
C LEU A 4 11.60 -20.27 -10.17
N VAL A 5 10.27 -20.29 -10.24
CA VAL A 5 9.44 -21.15 -9.39
C VAL A 5 9.72 -22.63 -9.68
N LYS A 6 9.81 -23.00 -10.96
CA LYS A 6 10.06 -24.37 -11.38
C LYS A 6 11.44 -24.90 -10.98
N SER A 7 12.48 -24.04 -11.03
CA SER A 7 13.85 -24.40 -10.64
C SER A 7 14.07 -24.37 -9.12
N GLY A 8 13.14 -23.83 -8.34
CA GLY A 8 13.30 -23.60 -6.90
C GLY A 8 14.13 -22.35 -6.55
N ASP A 9 14.48 -21.54 -7.56
CA ASP A 9 15.28 -20.31 -7.41
C ASP A 9 14.38 -19.07 -7.16
N ASN A 10 13.12 -19.25 -6.79
CA ASN A 10 12.15 -18.19 -6.51
C ASN A 10 12.37 -17.51 -5.14
N THR A 11 13.61 -17.08 -4.90
CA THR A 11 13.99 -16.37 -3.68
C THR A 11 13.82 -14.86 -3.83
N TYR A 12 13.66 -14.16 -2.69
CA TYR A 12 13.57 -12.70 -2.67
C TYR A 12 14.79 -12.05 -3.34
N ASP A 13 15.99 -12.54 -3.04
CA ASP A 13 17.24 -11.98 -3.58
C ASP A 13 17.32 -12.14 -5.10
N ASN A 14 16.88 -13.27 -5.65
CA ASN A 14 16.87 -13.49 -7.10
C ASN A 14 15.90 -12.53 -7.81
N TYR A 15 14.70 -12.32 -7.29
CA TYR A 15 13.78 -11.35 -7.85
C TYR A 15 14.29 -9.91 -7.69
N LEU A 16 14.90 -9.59 -6.55
CA LEU A 16 15.51 -8.28 -6.32
C LEU A 16 16.68 -8.03 -7.27
N ALA A 17 17.52 -9.05 -7.51
CA ALA A 17 18.61 -8.95 -8.49
C ALA A 17 18.09 -8.70 -9.91
N LEU A 18 17.00 -9.38 -10.31
CA LEU A 18 16.34 -9.14 -11.60
C LEU A 18 15.71 -7.74 -11.69
N ALA A 19 15.11 -7.24 -10.62
CA ALA A 19 14.59 -5.88 -10.57
C ALA A 19 15.73 -4.85 -10.74
N ARG A 20 16.84 -5.02 -10.02
CA ARG A 20 18.03 -4.17 -10.14
C ARG A 20 18.62 -4.22 -11.54
N PHE A 21 18.70 -5.40 -12.13
CA PHE A 21 19.16 -5.57 -13.52
C PHE A 21 18.23 -4.87 -14.50
N GLY A 22 16.90 -5.03 -14.37
CA GLY A 22 15.91 -4.34 -15.19
C GLY A 22 16.07 -2.82 -15.15
N ARG A 23 16.31 -2.26 -13.96
CA ARG A 23 16.57 -0.83 -13.78
C ARG A 23 17.90 -0.40 -14.42
N PHE A 24 18.96 -1.18 -14.23
CA PHE A 24 20.27 -0.91 -14.83
C PHE A 24 20.22 -0.97 -16.36
N ALA A 25 19.58 -1.99 -16.91
CA ALA A 25 19.42 -2.18 -18.35
C ALA A 25 18.36 -1.28 -18.98
N ARG A 26 17.68 -0.41 -18.20
CA ARG A 26 16.56 0.45 -18.64
C ARG A 26 15.44 -0.35 -19.30
N THR A 27 15.16 -1.54 -18.79
CA THR A 27 14.04 -2.38 -19.22
C THR A 27 12.91 -2.25 -18.21
N ASP A 28 12.14 -1.16 -18.31
CA ASP A 28 11.08 -0.81 -17.35
C ASP A 28 10.07 -1.94 -17.15
N ALA A 29 9.67 -2.63 -18.22
CA ALA A 29 8.75 -3.75 -18.12
C ALA A 29 9.30 -4.89 -17.22
N THR A 30 10.59 -5.19 -17.29
CA THR A 30 11.22 -6.19 -16.42
C THR A 30 11.26 -5.69 -14.97
N PHE A 31 11.65 -4.43 -14.77
CA PHE A 31 11.71 -3.81 -13.45
C PHE A 31 10.32 -3.83 -12.78
N VAL A 32 9.29 -3.34 -13.48
CA VAL A 32 7.90 -3.30 -12.97
C VAL A 32 7.37 -4.70 -12.68
N ALA A 33 7.59 -5.68 -13.58
CA ALA A 33 7.15 -7.06 -13.36
C ALA A 33 7.79 -7.68 -12.11
N MET A 34 9.06 -7.38 -11.83
CA MET A 34 9.73 -7.88 -10.62
C MET A 34 9.23 -7.18 -9.36
N LEU A 35 8.98 -5.87 -9.42
CA LEU A 35 8.38 -5.14 -8.30
C LEU A 35 6.99 -5.70 -7.95
N GLU A 36 6.15 -6.00 -8.92
CA GLU A 36 4.82 -6.58 -8.68
C GLU A 36 4.87 -7.97 -8.02
N ILE A 37 5.91 -8.75 -8.28
CA ILE A 37 6.13 -10.03 -7.61
C ILE A 37 6.54 -9.82 -6.16
N LEU A 38 7.44 -8.87 -5.91
CA LEU A 38 7.98 -8.58 -4.59
C LEU A 38 6.98 -7.82 -3.71
N ASP A 39 6.12 -6.98 -4.32
CA ASP A 39 5.22 -6.12 -3.57
C ASP A 39 4.18 -6.91 -2.78
N GLY A 40 4.23 -6.76 -1.46
CA GLY A 40 3.29 -7.38 -0.52
C GLY A 40 3.38 -8.90 -0.42
N HIS A 41 4.43 -9.53 -0.93
CA HIS A 41 4.60 -11.00 -0.85
C HIS A 41 4.51 -11.51 0.59
N GLU A 42 4.95 -10.73 1.57
CA GLU A 42 4.96 -11.02 3.00
C GLU A 42 3.56 -10.92 3.66
N ALA A 43 2.59 -10.27 3.00
CA ALA A 43 1.34 -9.87 3.65
C ALA A 43 0.53 -11.03 4.23
N LEU A 44 0.41 -12.16 3.52
CA LEU A 44 -0.35 -13.31 4.02
C LEU A 44 0.39 -14.04 5.16
N GLY A 45 1.71 -14.16 5.08
CA GLY A 45 2.54 -14.70 6.16
C GLY A 45 2.49 -13.82 7.42
N ASN A 46 2.54 -12.51 7.25
CA ASN A 46 2.38 -11.57 8.35
C ASN A 46 0.97 -11.63 8.97
N LEU A 47 -0.07 -11.77 8.15
CA LEU A 47 -1.43 -11.97 8.66
C LEU A 47 -1.54 -13.27 9.45
N TYR A 48 -0.94 -14.36 8.98
CA TYR A 48 -0.89 -15.63 9.72
C TYR A 48 -0.27 -15.45 11.11
N ARG A 49 0.90 -14.84 11.19
CA ARG A 49 1.59 -14.59 12.46
C ARG A 49 0.76 -13.70 13.40
N LYS A 50 0.29 -12.53 12.91
CA LYS A 50 -0.52 -11.59 13.69
C LYS A 50 -1.85 -12.18 14.17
N ALA A 51 -2.47 -13.04 13.37
CA ALA A 51 -3.66 -13.77 13.79
C ALA A 51 -3.37 -14.74 14.95
N GLY A 52 -2.19 -15.36 14.96
CA GLY A 52 -1.74 -16.18 16.09
C GLY A 52 -1.55 -15.36 17.36
N ASP A 53 -0.87 -14.23 17.24
CA ASP A 53 -0.60 -13.33 18.36
C ASP A 53 -1.89 -12.74 18.97
N GLU A 54 -2.86 -12.36 18.13
CA GLU A 54 -4.08 -11.64 18.55
C GLU A 54 -5.24 -12.58 18.93
N LEU A 55 -5.37 -13.74 18.28
CA LEU A 55 -6.51 -14.63 18.40
C LEU A 55 -6.16 -15.97 19.07
N GLY A 56 -4.87 -16.26 19.20
CA GLY A 56 -4.34 -17.56 19.60
C GLY A 56 -4.24 -18.57 18.44
N GLU A 57 -3.35 -19.54 18.61
CA GLU A 57 -3.00 -20.50 17.54
C GLU A 57 -4.18 -21.31 17.03
N LEU A 58 -5.05 -21.77 17.90
CA LEU A 58 -6.22 -22.57 17.51
C LEU A 58 -7.19 -21.79 16.61
N ALA A 59 -7.41 -20.49 16.89
CA ALA A 59 -8.28 -19.66 16.07
C ALA A 59 -7.61 -19.34 14.72
N ARG A 60 -6.32 -18.99 14.72
CA ARG A 60 -5.50 -18.82 13.52
C ARG A 60 -5.58 -20.05 12.62
N ASP A 61 -5.32 -21.24 13.16
CA ASP A 61 -5.26 -22.48 12.39
C ASP A 61 -6.61 -22.84 11.76
N ARG A 62 -7.73 -22.51 12.43
CA ARG A 62 -9.07 -22.64 11.84
C ARG A 62 -9.27 -21.67 10.66
N VAL A 63 -8.86 -20.42 10.80
CA VAL A 63 -8.97 -19.42 9.73
C VAL A 63 -8.14 -19.83 8.51
N PHE A 64 -6.94 -20.33 8.73
CA PHE A 64 -6.00 -20.69 7.67
C PHE A 64 -6.12 -22.17 7.21
N ALA A 65 -7.04 -22.95 7.76
CA ALA A 65 -7.17 -24.38 7.42
C ALA A 65 -7.25 -24.62 5.90
N GLY A 66 -6.29 -25.38 5.35
CA GLY A 66 -6.17 -25.66 3.92
C GLY A 66 -5.81 -24.44 3.05
N ILE A 67 -5.26 -23.38 3.65
CA ILE A 67 -4.73 -22.22 2.94
C ILE A 67 -3.24 -22.07 3.28
N GLU A 68 -2.40 -22.39 2.31
CA GLU A 68 -0.95 -22.19 2.42
C GLU A 68 -0.56 -20.77 1.98
N VAL A 69 0.50 -20.23 2.55
CA VAL A 69 1.12 -19.00 2.04
C VAL A 69 1.65 -19.28 0.63
N PRO A 70 1.24 -18.50 -0.38
CA PRO A 70 1.71 -18.75 -1.75
C PRO A 70 3.21 -18.54 -1.85
N PRO A 71 3.90 -19.35 -2.66
CA PRO A 71 5.33 -19.13 -2.89
C PRO A 71 5.57 -17.78 -3.56
N LEU A 72 6.75 -17.23 -3.37
CA LEU A 72 7.17 -16.05 -4.09
C LEU A 72 7.16 -16.34 -5.60
N GLY A 73 6.59 -15.43 -6.39
CA GLY A 73 6.36 -15.63 -7.82
C GLY A 73 5.01 -16.24 -8.18
N ALA A 74 4.19 -16.62 -7.20
CA ALA A 74 2.79 -16.98 -7.43
C ALA A 74 2.03 -15.80 -8.09
N SER A 75 1.04 -16.12 -8.93
CA SER A 75 0.26 -15.10 -9.61
C SER A 75 -0.53 -14.23 -8.62
N ASN A 76 -0.79 -12.96 -9.01
CA ASN A 76 -1.61 -12.07 -8.19
C ASN A 76 -3.03 -12.61 -7.99
N LEU A 77 -3.59 -13.32 -8.99
CA LEU A 77 -4.87 -13.99 -8.89
C LEU A 77 -4.87 -15.07 -7.78
N GLU A 78 -3.85 -15.89 -7.75
CA GLU A 78 -3.71 -16.92 -6.71
C GLU A 78 -3.59 -16.30 -5.31
N ARG A 79 -2.78 -15.25 -5.18
CA ARG A 79 -2.62 -14.48 -3.95
C ARG A 79 -3.97 -13.87 -3.51
N ALA A 80 -4.69 -13.22 -4.43
CA ALA A 80 -5.99 -12.60 -4.18
C ALA A 80 -7.03 -13.63 -3.71
N ARG A 81 -7.13 -14.78 -4.38
CA ARG A 81 -8.03 -15.87 -3.98
C ARG A 81 -7.73 -16.41 -2.57
N ARG A 82 -6.46 -16.53 -2.22
CA ARG A 82 -6.07 -16.99 -0.87
C ARG A 82 -6.39 -15.93 0.17
N MET A 83 -6.05 -14.66 -0.09
CA MET A 83 -6.38 -13.56 0.80
C MET A 83 -7.89 -13.40 1.01
N LYS A 84 -8.68 -13.50 -0.07
CA LYS A 84 -10.15 -13.50 0.00
C LYS A 84 -10.65 -14.52 1.04
N ARG A 85 -10.25 -15.79 0.88
CA ARG A 85 -10.69 -16.85 1.79
C ARG A 85 -10.27 -16.61 3.23
N VAL A 86 -9.06 -16.09 3.46
CA VAL A 86 -8.57 -15.79 4.81
C VAL A 86 -9.37 -14.64 5.42
N VAL A 87 -9.57 -13.55 4.70
CA VAL A 87 -10.31 -12.38 5.21
C VAL A 87 -11.77 -12.72 5.48
N GLU A 88 -12.45 -13.44 4.58
CA GLU A 88 -13.83 -13.92 4.78
C GLU A 88 -13.96 -14.80 6.04
N ARG A 89 -13.03 -15.74 6.25
CA ARG A 89 -13.05 -16.59 7.45
C ARG A 89 -12.71 -15.82 8.72
N LEU A 90 -11.82 -14.85 8.61
CA LEU A 90 -11.45 -13.98 9.72
C LEU A 90 -12.63 -13.11 10.14
N GLU A 91 -13.31 -12.44 9.18
CA GLU A 91 -14.54 -11.68 9.44
C GLU A 91 -15.64 -12.55 10.07
N ALA A 92 -15.84 -13.76 9.57
CA ALA A 92 -16.80 -14.71 10.12
C ALA A 92 -16.44 -15.14 11.57
N ALA A 93 -15.15 -15.29 11.87
CA ALA A 93 -14.67 -15.75 13.17
C ALA A 93 -14.70 -14.67 14.25
N VAL A 94 -14.37 -13.41 13.92
CA VAL A 94 -14.13 -12.35 14.91
C VAL A 94 -14.97 -11.09 14.67
N GLY A 95 -15.75 -11.04 13.61
CA GLY A 95 -16.53 -9.87 13.19
C GLY A 95 -15.69 -8.84 12.44
N HIS A 96 -16.39 -7.95 11.73
CA HIS A 96 -15.78 -6.94 10.86
C HIS A 96 -14.80 -6.02 11.58
N GLU A 97 -15.20 -5.43 12.70
CA GLU A 97 -14.37 -4.46 13.44
C GLU A 97 -13.06 -5.07 13.95
N ARG A 98 -13.10 -6.28 14.49
CA ARG A 98 -11.89 -6.94 15.00
C ARG A 98 -10.99 -7.39 13.86
N CYS A 99 -11.56 -7.83 12.74
CA CYS A 99 -10.84 -8.11 11.50
C CYS A 99 -10.14 -6.82 10.98
N ALA A 100 -10.86 -5.70 10.90
CA ALA A 100 -10.31 -4.41 10.49
C ALA A 100 -9.14 -3.98 11.38
N ARG A 101 -9.27 -4.10 12.71
CA ARG A 101 -8.17 -3.80 13.65
C ARG A 101 -6.95 -4.69 13.44
N LEU A 102 -7.14 -5.99 13.20
CA LEU A 102 -6.04 -6.91 12.94
C LEU A 102 -5.30 -6.54 11.64
N LEU A 103 -6.03 -6.32 10.56
CA LEU A 103 -5.47 -5.89 9.27
C LEU A 103 -4.80 -4.50 9.39
N GLY A 104 -5.40 -3.62 10.19
CA GLY A 104 -4.89 -2.29 10.52
C GLY A 104 -3.61 -2.27 11.37
N GLN A 105 -3.13 -3.42 11.88
CA GLN A 105 -1.79 -3.52 12.46
C GLN A 105 -0.68 -3.42 11.40
N GLY A 106 -1.04 -3.45 10.12
CA GLY A 106 -0.12 -3.44 8.99
C GLY A 106 0.42 -4.83 8.66
N LEU A 107 0.34 -5.20 7.39
CA LEU A 107 0.81 -6.49 6.88
C LEU A 107 2.11 -6.37 6.10
N ARG A 108 2.66 -5.15 6.01
CA ARG A 108 3.92 -4.86 5.32
C ARG A 108 5.04 -4.75 6.35
N ASP A 109 6.19 -5.26 6.00
CA ASP A 109 7.40 -5.10 6.80
C ASP A 109 8.00 -3.72 6.52
N LEU A 110 7.63 -2.74 7.36
CA LEU A 110 8.02 -1.34 7.26
C LEU A 110 8.87 -0.97 8.48
N PRO A 111 10.20 -1.12 8.39
CA PRO A 111 11.09 -0.81 9.51
C PRO A 111 11.10 0.69 9.81
N ASP A 112 11.25 1.05 11.08
CA ASP A 112 11.27 2.44 11.54
C ASP A 112 12.42 3.24 10.91
N GLU A 113 13.53 2.57 10.63
CA GLU A 113 14.73 3.14 10.03
C GLU A 113 14.45 3.81 8.68
N GLY A 114 13.47 3.31 7.93
CA GLY A 114 13.04 3.90 6.66
C GLY A 114 12.39 5.28 6.79
N TYR A 115 12.00 5.67 8.02
CA TYR A 115 11.27 6.92 8.29
C TYR A 115 12.00 7.87 9.26
N VAL A 116 13.22 7.56 9.66
CA VAL A 116 14.02 8.41 10.57
C VAL A 116 14.24 9.79 9.96
N GLU A 117 14.43 9.87 8.65
CA GLU A 117 14.60 11.13 7.95
C GLU A 117 13.33 11.99 7.98
N GLU A 118 12.13 11.38 7.95
CA GLU A 118 10.88 12.12 8.09
C GLU A 118 10.71 12.70 9.51
N ARG A 119 11.15 11.97 10.55
CA ARG A 119 11.22 12.52 11.91
C ARG A 119 12.14 13.74 11.98
N ARG A 120 13.35 13.66 11.43
CA ARG A 120 14.30 14.78 11.40
C ARG A 120 13.70 16.01 10.71
N ARG A 121 13.04 15.80 9.56
CA ARG A 121 12.37 16.88 8.81
C ARG A 121 11.21 17.51 9.59
N PHE A 122 10.48 16.70 10.35
CA PHE A 122 9.43 17.23 11.23
C PHE A 122 10.03 18.08 12.35
N GLU A 123 11.08 17.64 13.02
CA GLU A 123 11.79 18.38 14.06
C GLU A 123 12.34 19.73 13.49
N GLU A 124 12.88 19.72 12.29
CA GLU A 124 13.36 20.93 11.60
C GLU A 124 12.24 21.88 11.13
N ALA A 125 11.05 21.36 10.92
CA ALA A 125 9.90 22.18 10.55
C ALA A 125 9.32 22.95 11.75
N GLY A 126 9.50 22.42 12.96
CA GLY A 126 9.01 23.05 14.19
C GLY A 126 7.51 22.93 14.41
N GLY A 127 6.80 22.05 13.64
CA GLY A 127 5.39 21.76 13.81
C GLY A 127 4.80 21.02 12.61
N ILE A 128 3.65 20.37 12.84
CA ILE A 128 3.05 19.45 11.85
C ILE A 128 2.60 20.18 10.58
N ASP A 129 2.01 21.35 10.69
CA ASP A 129 1.47 22.08 9.53
C ASP A 129 2.57 22.54 8.57
N GLU A 130 3.68 23.05 9.11
CA GLU A 130 4.84 23.42 8.30
C GLU A 130 5.56 22.18 7.75
N TYR A 131 5.62 21.10 8.51
CA TYR A 131 6.14 19.83 8.00
C TYR A 131 5.32 19.31 6.81
N LEU A 132 4.00 19.32 6.90
CA LEU A 132 3.10 18.89 5.83
C LEU A 132 3.26 19.78 4.59
N ARG A 133 3.31 21.10 4.78
CA ARG A 133 3.55 22.03 3.67
C ARG A 133 4.86 21.71 2.95
N ARG A 134 5.98 21.57 3.69
CA ARG A 134 7.28 21.21 3.11
C ARG A 134 7.28 19.80 2.51
N LYS A 135 6.56 18.84 3.09
CA LYS A 135 6.37 17.51 2.52
C LYS A 135 5.72 17.60 1.14
N GLY A 136 4.67 18.41 1.01
CA GLY A 136 3.98 18.60 -0.26
C GLY A 136 4.86 19.24 -1.32
N ASP A 137 5.64 20.27 -0.95
CA ASP A 137 6.56 20.92 -1.87
C ASP A 137 7.64 19.94 -2.36
N ARG A 138 8.26 19.18 -1.44
CA ARG A 138 9.24 18.15 -1.80
C ARG A 138 8.65 17.06 -2.71
N PHE A 139 7.42 16.65 -2.46
CA PHE A 139 6.78 15.61 -3.27
C PHE A 139 6.55 16.07 -4.71
N VAL A 140 6.09 17.31 -4.90
CA VAL A 140 5.92 17.89 -6.24
C VAL A 140 7.28 18.05 -6.94
N ASP A 141 8.31 18.51 -6.23
CA ASP A 141 9.67 18.67 -6.78
C ASP A 141 10.27 17.30 -7.17
N GLU A 142 10.03 16.25 -6.36
CA GLU A 142 10.42 14.87 -6.67
C GLU A 142 9.75 14.40 -7.97
N LEU A 143 8.43 14.59 -8.10
CA LEU A 143 7.70 14.21 -9.31
C LEU A 143 8.22 14.95 -10.56
N LYS A 144 8.51 16.24 -10.44
CA LYS A 144 9.13 17.02 -11.53
C LYS A 144 10.51 16.47 -11.91
N GLY A 145 11.33 16.16 -10.92
CA GLY A 145 12.65 15.56 -11.15
C GLY A 145 12.59 14.20 -11.82
N ILE A 146 11.63 13.35 -11.43
CA ILE A 146 11.39 12.03 -12.04
C ILE A 146 10.94 12.18 -13.50
N ARG A 147 10.02 13.08 -13.80
CA ARG A 147 9.58 13.40 -15.17
C ARG A 147 10.74 13.85 -16.04
N ASP A 148 11.55 14.81 -15.57
CA ASP A 148 12.65 15.40 -16.33
C ASP A 148 13.75 14.36 -16.65
N GLN A 149 13.92 13.38 -15.79
CA GLN A 149 14.84 12.25 -15.98
C GLN A 149 14.25 11.09 -16.76
N SER A 150 12.98 11.15 -17.18
CA SER A 150 12.22 10.04 -17.76
C SER A 150 12.33 8.77 -16.92
N ALA A 151 12.34 8.94 -15.58
CA ALA A 151 12.39 7.86 -14.62
C ALA A 151 10.97 7.40 -14.22
N LEU A 152 10.88 6.33 -13.41
CA LEU A 152 9.62 5.85 -12.88
C LEU A 152 9.45 6.25 -11.41
N TYR A 153 8.26 6.75 -11.07
CA TYR A 153 7.78 6.84 -9.70
C TYR A 153 7.11 5.51 -9.35
N PHE A 154 7.71 4.71 -8.46
CA PHE A 154 7.37 3.29 -8.31
C PHE A 154 7.46 2.55 -9.65
N SER A 155 6.34 2.32 -10.32
CA SER A 155 6.23 1.57 -11.57
C SER A 155 5.61 2.38 -12.71
N GLN A 156 5.43 3.71 -12.53
CA GLN A 156 4.74 4.56 -13.49
C GLN A 156 5.58 5.75 -13.94
N PRO A 157 5.50 6.15 -15.22
CA PRO A 157 6.04 7.42 -15.70
C PRO A 157 5.21 8.57 -15.13
N ILE A 158 5.85 9.71 -14.89
CA ILE A 158 5.20 10.94 -14.45
C ILE A 158 5.07 11.90 -15.63
N THR A 159 3.87 12.48 -15.80
CA THR A 159 3.56 13.50 -16.80
C THR A 159 3.18 14.83 -16.13
N ASP A 160 3.08 15.91 -16.93
CA ASP A 160 2.64 17.21 -16.42
C ASP A 160 1.20 17.15 -15.90
N GLU A 161 0.32 16.35 -16.52
CA GLU A 161 -1.06 16.14 -16.07
C GLU A 161 -1.12 15.44 -14.71
N VAL A 162 -0.22 14.48 -14.49
CA VAL A 162 -0.12 13.80 -13.17
C VAL A 162 0.37 14.76 -12.09
N ILE A 163 1.35 15.62 -12.40
CA ILE A 163 1.84 16.64 -11.48
C ILE A 163 0.71 17.64 -11.16
N ALA A 164 0.01 18.15 -12.17
CA ALA A 164 -1.12 19.06 -12.00
C ALA A 164 -2.24 18.43 -11.15
N TYR A 165 -2.52 17.14 -11.37
CA TYR A 165 -3.48 16.39 -10.56
C TYR A 165 -3.07 16.33 -9.08
N VAL A 166 -1.80 16.04 -8.79
CA VAL A 166 -1.28 16.01 -7.41
C VAL A 166 -1.34 17.42 -6.78
N GLU A 167 -0.95 18.47 -7.50
CA GLU A 167 -1.01 19.85 -7.01
C GLU A 167 -2.45 20.30 -6.71
N ALA A 168 -3.43 19.82 -7.48
CA ALA A 168 -4.86 20.12 -7.27
C ALA A 168 -5.51 19.34 -6.11
N HIS A 169 -4.85 18.29 -5.59
CA HIS A 169 -5.40 17.42 -4.55
C HIS A 169 -4.52 17.43 -3.29
N PRO A 170 -4.76 18.38 -2.34
CA PRO A 170 -3.92 18.51 -1.14
C PRO A 170 -3.79 17.25 -0.29
N GLU A 171 -4.84 16.40 -0.22
CA GLU A 171 -4.78 15.14 0.52
C GLU A 171 -3.82 14.11 -0.11
N ILE A 172 -3.59 14.19 -1.43
CA ILE A 172 -2.57 13.40 -2.14
C ILE A 172 -1.20 14.04 -2.00
N ARG A 173 -1.14 15.37 -2.15
CA ARG A 173 0.12 16.11 -2.17
C ARG A 173 0.85 16.05 -0.83
N GLN A 174 0.15 16.36 0.27
CA GLN A 174 0.76 16.51 1.59
C GLN A 174 -0.06 15.91 2.75
N GLY A 175 -1.36 15.73 2.54
CA GLY A 175 -2.36 15.53 3.58
C GLY A 175 -3.01 16.85 4.01
N VAL A 176 -4.21 16.76 4.55
CA VAL A 176 -5.00 17.88 5.08
C VAL A 176 -5.30 17.62 6.55
N ARG A 177 -4.81 18.49 7.43
CA ARG A 177 -5.05 18.37 8.87
C ARG A 177 -6.30 19.18 9.27
N ILE A 178 -7.19 18.56 10.03
CA ILE A 178 -8.33 19.22 10.69
C ILE A 178 -8.31 18.80 12.16
N GLY A 179 -7.97 19.71 13.04
CA GLY A 179 -7.74 19.37 14.46
C GLY A 179 -6.63 18.32 14.61
N ASN A 180 -6.94 17.23 15.28
CA ASN A 180 -5.99 16.12 15.49
C ASN A 180 -6.18 14.99 14.46
N VAL A 181 -6.86 15.23 13.34
CA VAL A 181 -7.02 14.25 12.28
C VAL A 181 -6.34 14.73 11.01
N LEU A 182 -5.48 13.89 10.47
CA LEU A 182 -4.85 14.08 9.18
C LEU A 182 -5.53 13.21 8.13
N TYR A 183 -6.04 13.84 7.09
CA TYR A 183 -6.65 13.18 5.93
C TYR A 183 -5.62 13.05 4.82
N GLU A 184 -5.40 11.82 4.36
CA GLU A 184 -4.53 11.52 3.24
C GLU A 184 -5.25 10.68 2.18
N ALA A 185 -4.91 10.91 0.92
CA ALA A 185 -5.29 10.07 -0.20
C ALA A 185 -4.03 9.60 -0.97
N LYS A 186 -4.18 8.56 -1.77
CA LYS A 186 -3.07 8.05 -2.60
C LYS A 186 -3.04 8.75 -3.95
N ILE A 187 -1.84 8.99 -4.47
CA ILE A 187 -1.69 9.15 -5.92
C ILE A 187 -2.10 7.84 -6.59
N PRO A 188 -2.83 7.84 -7.73
CA PRO A 188 -3.14 6.61 -8.44
C PRO A 188 -1.88 5.81 -8.80
N TYR A 189 -1.95 4.48 -8.78
CA TYR A 189 -0.81 3.60 -9.07
C TYR A 189 -0.35 3.70 -10.54
N MET A 190 -1.29 3.90 -11.46
CA MET A 190 -1.09 4.20 -12.88
C MET A 190 -1.81 5.51 -13.17
N ALA A 191 -1.22 6.63 -12.71
CA ALA A 191 -1.92 7.91 -12.65
C ALA A 191 -2.29 8.45 -14.03
N ARG A 192 -1.42 8.30 -15.04
CA ARG A 192 -1.72 8.70 -16.41
C ARG A 192 -2.94 7.97 -16.96
N GLU A 193 -2.93 6.64 -16.87
CA GLU A 193 -4.03 5.78 -17.33
C GLU A 193 -5.32 6.07 -16.53
N TYR A 194 -5.21 6.32 -15.23
CA TYR A 194 -6.33 6.72 -14.39
C TYR A 194 -6.97 8.03 -14.84
N LEU A 195 -6.18 9.02 -15.25
CA LEU A 195 -6.68 10.32 -15.69
C LEU A 195 -7.32 10.27 -17.08
N GLU A 196 -6.84 9.40 -17.96
CA GLU A 196 -7.33 9.23 -19.33
C GLU A 196 -8.57 8.31 -19.40
N GLU A 197 -8.75 7.40 -18.42
CA GLU A 197 -9.79 6.38 -18.44
C GLU A 197 -11.15 6.92 -18.03
N THR A 198 -12.21 6.51 -18.72
CA THR A 198 -13.60 6.86 -18.42
C THR A 198 -14.41 5.72 -17.82
N ASP A 199 -14.00 4.47 -18.05
CA ASP A 199 -14.62 3.31 -17.41
C ASP A 199 -14.28 3.26 -15.93
N VAL A 200 -15.30 3.29 -15.09
CA VAL A 200 -15.17 3.39 -13.62
C VAL A 200 -14.41 2.19 -13.05
N GLN A 201 -14.62 0.99 -13.59
CA GLN A 201 -13.98 -0.23 -13.10
C GLN A 201 -12.49 -0.29 -13.48
N LEU A 202 -12.16 0.10 -14.69
CA LEU A 202 -10.77 0.22 -15.14
C LEU A 202 -10.03 1.32 -14.36
N ARG A 203 -10.68 2.48 -14.14
CA ARG A 203 -10.12 3.54 -13.29
C ARG A 203 -9.79 3.05 -11.88
N ALA A 204 -10.71 2.30 -11.23
CA ALA A 204 -10.46 1.71 -9.92
C ALA A 204 -9.24 0.78 -9.94
N THR A 205 -9.07 0.01 -11.01
CA THR A 205 -7.91 -0.86 -11.23
C THR A 205 -6.61 -0.08 -11.37
N TYR A 206 -6.63 1.04 -12.11
CA TYR A 206 -5.47 1.92 -12.27
C TYR A 206 -5.13 2.71 -11.00
N TYR A 207 -6.13 2.95 -10.16
CA TYR A 207 -5.92 3.64 -8.88
C TYR A 207 -5.22 2.77 -7.83
N CYS A 208 -5.59 1.49 -7.74
CA CYS A 208 -5.21 0.63 -6.62
C CYS A 208 -3.73 0.23 -6.64
N HIS A 209 -2.99 0.53 -5.57
CA HIS A 209 -1.59 0.14 -5.41
C HIS A 209 -1.40 -1.34 -5.07
N CYS A 210 -2.34 -1.94 -4.33
CA CYS A 210 -2.21 -3.31 -3.87
C CYS A 210 -2.42 -4.30 -5.03
N PRO A 211 -1.41 -5.10 -5.44
CA PRO A 211 -1.56 -6.02 -6.57
C PRO A 211 -2.65 -7.08 -6.34
N TRP A 212 -2.89 -7.44 -5.09
CA TRP A 212 -3.95 -8.40 -4.72
C TRP A 212 -5.35 -7.78 -4.85
N ALA A 213 -5.52 -6.54 -4.39
CA ALA A 213 -6.78 -5.81 -4.54
C ALA A 213 -7.06 -5.41 -6.00
N ARG A 214 -6.01 -5.05 -6.77
CA ARG A 214 -6.17 -4.81 -8.22
C ARG A 214 -6.70 -6.03 -8.96
N GLU A 215 -6.22 -7.22 -8.61
CA GLU A 215 -6.74 -8.44 -9.19
C GLU A 215 -8.20 -8.71 -8.78
N SER A 216 -8.54 -8.36 -7.54
CA SER A 216 -9.93 -8.40 -7.05
C SER A 216 -10.87 -7.48 -7.81
N LEU A 217 -10.37 -6.33 -8.27
CA LEU A 217 -11.14 -5.38 -9.08
C LEU A 217 -11.36 -5.86 -10.53
N ARG A 218 -10.46 -6.73 -11.01
CA ARG A 218 -10.54 -7.30 -12.36
C ARG A 218 -11.40 -8.55 -12.46
N GLN A 219 -11.50 -9.30 -11.37
CA GLN A 219 -12.12 -10.64 -11.36
C GLN A 219 -12.95 -10.85 -10.10
N ASP A 220 -14.27 -10.93 -10.26
CA ASP A 220 -15.22 -11.10 -9.14
C ASP A 220 -14.92 -12.34 -8.28
N GLU A 221 -14.44 -13.41 -8.89
CA GLU A 221 -14.07 -14.64 -8.15
C GLU A 221 -12.95 -14.44 -7.13
N ALA A 222 -12.11 -13.43 -7.34
CA ALA A 222 -11.01 -13.07 -6.44
C ALA A 222 -11.33 -11.84 -5.57
N LYS A 223 -12.59 -11.38 -5.54
CA LYS A 223 -13.01 -10.16 -4.83
C LYS A 223 -12.79 -10.30 -3.32
N VAL A 224 -11.75 -9.65 -2.82
CA VAL A 224 -11.43 -9.55 -1.39
C VAL A 224 -12.35 -8.51 -0.74
N SER A 225 -12.76 -8.73 0.52
CA SER A 225 -13.47 -7.71 1.30
C SER A 225 -12.69 -6.41 1.40
N ALA A 226 -13.37 -5.26 1.30
CA ALA A 226 -12.77 -3.94 1.45
C ALA A 226 -12.11 -3.74 2.83
N THR A 227 -12.46 -4.53 3.84
CA THR A 227 -11.78 -4.57 5.14
C THR A 227 -10.26 -4.78 4.98
N PHE A 228 -9.83 -5.46 3.93
CA PHE A 228 -8.40 -5.63 3.61
C PHE A 228 -7.67 -4.30 3.42
N CYS A 229 -8.35 -3.23 3.01
CA CYS A 229 -7.77 -1.90 2.82
C CYS A 229 -7.26 -1.27 4.13
N ASN A 230 -7.64 -1.79 5.32
CA ASN A 230 -7.06 -1.37 6.59
C ASN A 230 -5.53 -1.58 6.66
N CYS A 231 -4.99 -2.56 5.92
CA CYS A 231 -3.55 -2.69 5.71
C CYS A 231 -2.93 -1.44 5.07
N SER A 232 -3.64 -0.78 4.16
CA SER A 232 -3.21 0.48 3.55
C SER A 232 -3.27 1.66 4.51
N ALA A 233 -4.29 1.74 5.37
CA ALA A 233 -4.34 2.76 6.42
C ALA A 233 -3.13 2.66 7.36
N ALA A 234 -2.73 1.43 7.72
CA ALA A 234 -1.52 1.19 8.50
C ALA A 234 -0.24 1.66 7.78
N PHE A 235 -0.17 1.49 6.46
CA PHE A 235 0.95 1.98 5.65
C PHE A 235 1.05 3.51 5.71
N HIS A 236 -0.06 4.22 5.55
CA HIS A 236 -0.11 5.69 5.60
C HIS A 236 0.22 6.25 6.99
N ARG A 237 -0.21 5.57 8.04
CA ARG A 237 0.05 5.93 9.42
C ARG A 237 1.52 5.80 9.82
N LYS A 238 2.26 4.86 9.22
CA LYS A 238 3.60 4.47 9.66
C LYS A 238 4.61 5.62 9.77
N PRO A 239 4.74 6.55 8.81
CA PRO A 239 5.63 7.71 8.94
C PRO A 239 5.35 8.52 10.20
N TYR A 240 4.08 8.75 10.51
CA TYR A 240 3.65 9.56 11.65
C TYR A 240 3.86 8.83 12.99
N GLU A 241 3.74 7.50 13.02
CA GLU A 241 4.12 6.72 14.21
C GLU A 241 5.61 6.89 14.54
N VAL A 242 6.46 6.97 13.53
CA VAL A 242 7.91 7.22 13.71
C VAL A 242 8.16 8.67 14.12
N ILE A 243 7.50 9.64 13.46
CA ILE A 243 7.58 11.07 13.80
C ILE A 243 7.25 11.29 15.28
N PHE A 244 6.12 10.77 15.75
CA PHE A 244 5.65 11.00 17.13
C PHE A 244 6.15 9.96 18.15
N GLY A 245 6.89 8.93 17.71
CA GLY A 245 7.44 7.90 18.57
C GLY A 245 6.39 7.05 19.30
N ARG A 246 5.18 6.93 18.76
CA ARG A 246 4.05 6.21 19.38
C ARG A 246 3.11 5.63 18.34
N LYS A 247 2.35 4.61 18.75
CA LYS A 247 1.27 4.05 17.91
C LYS A 247 0.12 5.04 17.75
N LEU A 248 -0.41 5.12 16.53
CA LEU A 248 -1.51 6.00 16.16
C LEU A 248 -2.71 5.18 15.67
N GLY A 249 -3.90 5.76 15.75
CA GLY A 249 -5.09 5.26 15.07
C GLY A 249 -5.09 5.63 13.58
N ALA A 250 -5.66 4.77 12.75
CA ALA A 250 -5.96 5.11 11.36
C ALA A 250 -7.22 4.39 10.89
N GLU A 251 -7.98 5.04 10.02
CA GLU A 251 -9.24 4.53 9.46
C GLU A 251 -9.23 4.63 7.94
N VAL A 252 -9.89 3.69 7.29
CA VAL A 252 -10.22 3.76 5.85
C VAL A 252 -11.55 4.51 5.74
N LEU A 253 -11.54 5.66 5.10
CA LEU A 253 -12.75 6.45 4.84
C LEU A 253 -13.39 6.07 3.50
N GLU A 254 -12.55 5.91 2.48
CA GLU A 254 -12.94 5.52 1.13
C GLU A 254 -11.92 4.53 0.56
N ALA A 255 -12.38 3.56 -0.22
CA ALA A 255 -11.53 2.59 -0.89
C ALA A 255 -12.10 2.18 -2.24
N VAL A 256 -11.29 2.20 -3.28
CA VAL A 256 -11.70 1.74 -4.62
C VAL A 256 -12.18 0.28 -4.61
N LEU A 257 -11.72 -0.53 -3.68
CA LEU A 257 -12.19 -1.90 -3.47
C LEU A 257 -13.63 -1.97 -2.92
N ALA A 258 -14.09 -0.91 -2.26
CA ALA A 258 -15.48 -0.74 -1.82
C ALA A 258 -16.39 -0.12 -2.90
N GLY A 259 -15.80 0.37 -3.99
CA GLY A 259 -16.52 1.05 -5.08
C GLY A 259 -16.37 2.57 -5.04
N ASP A 260 -15.59 3.11 -4.12
CA ASP A 260 -15.32 4.54 -4.03
C ASP A 260 -14.39 5.01 -5.17
N PRO A 261 -14.40 6.30 -5.53
CA PRO A 261 -13.59 6.81 -6.64
C PRO A 261 -12.08 6.83 -6.36
N TRP A 262 -11.68 6.80 -5.08
CA TRP A 262 -10.29 6.83 -4.63
C TRP A 262 -10.09 6.10 -3.28
N CYS A 263 -8.86 6.08 -2.76
CA CYS A 263 -8.57 5.58 -1.41
C CYS A 263 -8.19 6.77 -0.52
N ARG A 264 -8.93 6.93 0.58
CA ARG A 264 -8.78 8.03 1.54
C ARG A 264 -8.72 7.50 2.95
N PHE A 265 -7.84 8.09 3.75
CA PHE A 265 -7.56 7.64 5.12
C PHE A 265 -7.64 8.80 6.09
N ALA A 266 -8.08 8.51 7.33
CA ALA A 266 -7.93 9.39 8.46
C ALA A 266 -6.86 8.83 9.40
N ILE A 267 -5.88 9.65 9.79
CA ILE A 267 -4.81 9.30 10.72
C ILE A 267 -5.00 10.18 11.97
N HIS A 268 -5.17 9.55 13.12
CA HIS A 268 -5.39 10.25 14.39
C HIS A 268 -4.05 10.65 15.00
N LEU A 269 -3.71 11.92 14.87
CA LEU A 269 -2.51 12.50 15.45
C LEU A 269 -2.66 12.65 16.99
N PRO A 270 -1.55 12.67 17.74
CA PRO A 270 -1.63 12.90 19.19
C PRO A 270 -2.14 14.31 19.51
N GLU A 271 -2.72 14.48 20.70
CA GLU A 271 -3.03 15.81 21.23
C GLU A 271 -1.74 16.63 21.33
N GLY A 272 -1.78 17.90 20.93
CA GLY A 272 -0.61 18.77 20.92
C GLY A 272 0.42 18.45 19.83
N ALA A 273 0.00 17.88 18.71
CA ALA A 273 0.82 17.65 17.50
C ALA A 273 1.13 18.95 16.73
N ASP A 274 1.30 20.07 17.44
CA ASP A 274 1.58 21.41 16.85
C ASP A 274 3.06 21.58 16.55
#